data_c5fb07aaee1d3a2d12a2d635be14020e
#
_entry.id   c5fb07aaee1d3a2d12a2d635be14020e
#
_cell.length_a   1.000
_cell.length_b   1.000
_cell.length_c   1.000
_cell.angle_alpha   90.00
_cell.angle_beta   90.00
_cell.angle_gamma   90.00
#
_symmetry.space_group_name_H-M   'P 1'
#
loop_
_entity.id
_entity.type
_entity.pdbx_description
1 polymer ?
#
loop_
_entity_poly.entity_id
_entity_poly.type
_entity_poly.pdbx_seq_one_letter_code
_entity_poly.pdbx_strand_id
1 'polypeptide(L)'
;LSKGHAAPCYYAVLAELGFISRDEFTNFRQLHSILQGHPDCKKVPGVDASTGSLGQGCSIAVGMALGAKQLKKDTKVYTILGDGECQEGQIWEAFMAANHYKLDNLTIIIDNNGLQIDGSNDEVMSLGDLSAKLRAFGFDFYEIDGHDLDAIEAALSAPVVPGGKPRCILAHTVKGKGVSY
;
A
#
# COMPACT_ATOMS: atom_id res chain seq x y z
N LEU A 1 3.40 -1.47 -3.87
CA LEU A 1 3.17 -0.08 -3.45
C LEU A 1 2.13 0.55 -4.36
N SER A 2 0.87 0.79 -3.87
CA SER A 2 -0.21 1.40 -4.66
C SER A 2 -0.03 2.92 -4.78
N LYS A 3 0.30 3.59 -3.68
CA LYS A 3 0.67 5.02 -3.67
C LYS A 3 2.02 5.24 -4.35
N GLY A 4 2.05 5.12 -5.68
CA GLY A 4 3.29 5.10 -6.46
C GLY A 4 4.18 6.34 -6.30
N HIS A 5 3.62 7.49 -5.88
CA HIS A 5 4.38 8.70 -5.59
C HIS A 5 5.30 8.58 -4.37
N ALA A 6 5.14 7.56 -3.52
CA ALA A 6 6.08 7.22 -2.45
C ALA A 6 7.28 6.39 -2.96
N ALA A 7 7.52 6.38 -4.26
CA ALA A 7 8.64 5.70 -4.91
C ALA A 7 10.01 5.93 -4.26
N PRO A 8 10.38 7.15 -3.79
CA PRO A 8 11.69 7.35 -3.15
C PRO A 8 11.93 6.43 -1.95
N CYS A 9 10.93 6.28 -1.07
CA CYS A 9 11.02 5.37 0.07
C CYS A 9 11.12 3.91 -0.40
N TYR A 10 10.32 3.53 -1.41
CA TYR A 10 10.33 2.18 -1.96
C TYR A 10 11.70 1.83 -2.56
N TYR A 11 12.28 2.74 -3.35
CA TYR A 11 13.62 2.55 -3.92
C TYR A 11 14.70 2.46 -2.83
N ALA A 12 14.59 3.26 -1.77
CA ALA A 12 15.51 3.15 -0.65
C ALA A 12 15.48 1.75 -0.02
N VAL A 13 14.29 1.20 0.22
CA VAL A 13 14.13 -0.17 0.73
C VAL A 13 14.70 -1.21 -0.26
N LEU A 14 14.44 -1.06 -1.56
CA LEU A 14 14.99 -1.97 -2.57
C LEU A 14 16.52 -1.93 -2.62
N ALA A 15 17.12 -0.75 -2.43
CA ALA A 15 18.58 -0.62 -2.35
C ALA A 15 19.15 -1.28 -1.08
N GLU A 16 18.51 -1.10 0.08
CA GLU A 16 18.92 -1.77 1.32
C GLU A 16 18.84 -3.30 1.21
N LEU A 17 17.87 -3.80 0.47
CA LEU A 17 17.69 -5.22 0.21
C LEU A 17 18.58 -5.74 -0.94
N GLY A 18 19.37 -4.87 -1.59
CA GLY A 18 20.31 -5.26 -2.64
C GLY A 18 19.68 -5.51 -4.02
N PHE A 19 18.43 -5.11 -4.24
CA PHE A 19 17.79 -5.22 -5.56
C PHE A 19 18.35 -4.21 -6.56
N ILE A 20 18.74 -3.02 -6.11
CA ILE A 20 19.29 -1.95 -6.92
C ILE A 20 20.55 -1.36 -6.27
N SER A 21 21.46 -0.79 -7.08
CA SER A 21 22.62 -0.07 -6.55
C SER A 21 22.22 1.28 -5.94
N ARG A 22 22.88 1.67 -4.87
CA ARG A 22 22.74 3.03 -4.30
C ARG A 22 23.19 4.11 -5.28
N ASP A 23 24.06 3.81 -6.22
CA ASP A 23 24.54 4.76 -7.23
C ASP A 23 23.42 5.26 -8.14
N GLU A 24 22.35 4.47 -8.33
CA GLU A 24 21.18 4.86 -9.11
C GLU A 24 20.47 6.10 -8.57
N PHE A 25 20.61 6.41 -7.27
CA PHE A 25 20.00 7.60 -6.67
C PHE A 25 20.58 8.92 -7.20
N THR A 26 21.81 8.90 -7.70
CA THR A 26 22.44 10.11 -8.29
C THR A 26 21.68 10.63 -9.50
N ASN A 27 20.95 9.73 -10.19
CA ASN A 27 20.17 10.03 -11.38
C ASN A 27 18.64 9.98 -11.13
N PHE A 28 18.20 9.99 -9.87
CA PHE A 28 16.78 9.93 -9.53
C PHE A 28 15.96 10.99 -10.30
N ARG A 29 14.89 10.53 -10.99
CA ARG A 29 13.98 11.33 -11.83
C ARG A 29 14.65 12.04 -13.02
N GLN A 30 15.88 11.70 -13.37
CA GLN A 30 16.51 12.22 -14.59
C GLN A 30 16.10 11.39 -15.82
N LEU A 31 16.29 11.99 -17.00
CA LEU A 31 16.04 11.28 -18.25
C LEU A 31 16.92 10.02 -18.33
N HIS A 32 16.36 8.92 -18.77
CA HIS A 32 16.97 7.58 -18.86
C HIS A 32 17.27 6.89 -17.51
N SER A 33 17.05 7.52 -16.37
CA SER A 33 17.15 6.83 -15.09
C SER A 33 16.11 5.71 -14.97
N ILE A 34 16.47 4.61 -14.32
CA ILE A 34 15.51 3.57 -13.95
C ILE A 34 14.62 4.03 -12.79
N LEU A 35 15.11 4.95 -11.95
CA LEU A 35 14.41 5.48 -10.79
C LEU A 35 13.59 6.72 -11.15
N GLN A 36 12.38 6.49 -11.63
CA GLN A 36 11.43 7.55 -11.97
C GLN A 36 10.54 7.94 -10.78
N GLY A 37 9.70 8.97 -10.94
CA GLY A 37 8.78 9.44 -9.90
C GLY A 37 7.70 8.42 -9.49
N HIS A 38 7.49 7.40 -10.32
CA HIS A 38 6.64 6.25 -10.06
C HIS A 38 7.38 4.96 -10.41
N PRO A 39 7.17 3.86 -9.66
CA PRO A 39 7.90 2.62 -9.89
C PRO A 39 7.44 1.92 -11.18
N ASP A 40 8.40 1.42 -11.95
CA ASP A 40 8.16 0.67 -13.18
C ASP A 40 8.76 -0.75 -13.03
N CYS A 41 7.89 -1.76 -12.99
CA CYS A 41 8.30 -3.15 -12.81
C CYS A 41 9.10 -3.73 -13.99
N LYS A 42 9.11 -3.05 -15.14
CA LYS A 42 9.93 -3.45 -16.29
C LYS A 42 11.37 -2.93 -16.23
N LYS A 43 11.61 -1.93 -15.38
CA LYS A 43 12.90 -1.23 -15.29
C LYS A 43 13.60 -1.42 -13.95
N VAL A 44 12.82 -1.53 -12.87
CA VAL A 44 13.38 -1.55 -11.51
C VAL A 44 13.26 -2.95 -10.93
N PRO A 45 14.38 -3.64 -10.70
CA PRO A 45 14.39 -4.94 -10.02
C PRO A 45 13.72 -4.85 -8.64
N GLY A 46 12.91 -5.87 -8.30
CA GLY A 46 12.19 -5.92 -7.02
C GLY A 46 10.86 -5.16 -7.00
N VAL A 47 10.48 -4.50 -8.10
CA VAL A 47 9.14 -3.89 -8.24
C VAL A 47 8.20 -4.91 -8.88
N ASP A 48 7.19 -5.36 -8.13
CA ASP A 48 6.23 -6.38 -8.58
C ASP A 48 5.20 -5.82 -9.57
N ALA A 49 4.83 -4.54 -9.44
CA ALA A 49 3.85 -3.89 -10.30
C ALA A 49 4.17 -2.40 -10.49
N SER A 50 4.01 -1.91 -11.71
CA SER A 50 4.06 -0.48 -12.01
C SER A 50 2.83 0.22 -11.44
N THR A 51 3.02 1.32 -10.70
CA THR A 51 1.95 2.10 -10.10
C THR A 51 2.19 3.59 -10.26
N GLY A 52 1.20 4.42 -9.91
CA GLY A 52 1.25 5.89 -10.06
C GLY A 52 -0.12 6.47 -10.34
N SER A 53 -0.94 5.80 -11.16
CA SER A 53 -2.37 6.08 -11.24
C SER A 53 -3.05 5.54 -9.99
N LEU A 54 -3.55 6.44 -9.14
CA LEU A 54 -4.09 6.07 -7.82
C LEU A 54 -5.27 5.09 -7.95
N GLY A 55 -5.36 4.18 -7.01
CA GLY A 55 -6.38 3.12 -6.97
C GLY A 55 -6.02 1.86 -7.76
N GLN A 56 -5.19 1.97 -8.82
CA GLN A 56 -4.87 0.83 -9.68
C GLN A 56 -4.09 -0.27 -8.95
N GLY A 57 -3.12 0.11 -8.13
CA GLY A 57 -2.27 -0.83 -7.40
C GLY A 57 -3.05 -1.75 -6.46
N CYS A 58 -4.12 -1.26 -5.84
CA CYS A 58 -5.00 -2.06 -5.00
C CYS A 58 -5.69 -3.18 -5.80
N SER A 59 -6.27 -2.85 -6.95
CA SER A 59 -6.91 -3.83 -7.84
C SER A 59 -5.92 -4.87 -8.37
N ILE A 60 -4.69 -4.45 -8.71
CA ILE A 60 -3.62 -5.36 -9.10
C ILE A 60 -3.30 -6.34 -7.96
N ALA A 61 -3.19 -5.84 -6.71
CA ALA A 61 -2.93 -6.67 -5.54
C ALA A 61 -4.06 -7.69 -5.30
N VAL A 62 -5.32 -7.28 -5.46
CA VAL A 62 -6.49 -8.19 -5.40
C VAL A 62 -6.37 -9.28 -6.45
N GLY A 63 -6.03 -8.92 -7.69
CA GLY A 63 -5.82 -9.88 -8.78
C GLY A 63 -4.70 -10.87 -8.50
N MET A 64 -3.56 -10.38 -7.97
CA MET A 64 -2.42 -11.23 -7.57
C MET A 64 -2.80 -12.21 -6.47
N ALA A 65 -3.50 -11.73 -5.42
CA ALA A 65 -3.93 -12.58 -4.31
C ALA A 65 -4.93 -13.65 -4.75
N LEU A 66 -5.90 -13.29 -5.60
CA LEU A 66 -6.87 -14.21 -6.17
C LEU A 66 -6.19 -15.26 -7.05
N GLY A 67 -5.29 -14.83 -7.93
CA GLY A 67 -4.53 -15.73 -8.80
C GLY A 67 -3.67 -16.71 -8.00
N ALA A 68 -3.00 -16.25 -6.94
CA ALA A 68 -2.23 -17.11 -6.05
C ALA A 68 -3.11 -18.19 -5.39
N LYS A 69 -4.30 -17.81 -4.90
CA LYS A 69 -5.26 -18.78 -4.31
C LYS A 69 -5.73 -19.80 -5.34
N GLN A 70 -6.11 -19.37 -6.55
CA GLN A 70 -6.55 -20.28 -7.60
C GLN A 70 -5.44 -21.26 -8.02
N LEU A 71 -4.21 -20.80 -8.06
CA LEU A 71 -3.04 -21.61 -8.38
C LEU A 71 -2.53 -22.42 -7.18
N LYS A 72 -3.21 -22.33 -6.03
CA LYS A 72 -2.82 -23.00 -4.77
C LYS A 72 -1.38 -22.71 -4.35
N LYS A 73 -0.93 -21.47 -4.57
CA LYS A 73 0.39 -20.99 -4.15
C LYS A 73 0.27 -20.35 -2.75
N ASP A 74 1.24 -20.61 -1.90
CA ASP A 74 1.38 -19.96 -0.59
C ASP A 74 2.05 -18.57 -0.77
N THR A 75 1.40 -17.71 -1.54
CA THR A 75 1.85 -16.34 -1.79
C THR A 75 1.01 -15.38 -0.96
N LYS A 76 1.68 -14.57 -0.16
CA LYS A 76 1.08 -13.46 0.57
C LYS A 76 1.29 -12.18 -0.23
N VAL A 77 0.26 -11.39 -0.35
CA VAL A 77 0.26 -10.12 -1.08
C VAL A 77 0.06 -8.97 -0.11
N TYR A 78 0.92 -7.96 -0.19
CA TYR A 78 0.84 -6.74 0.61
C TYR A 78 0.68 -5.56 -0.32
N THR A 79 -0.22 -4.64 0.01
CA THR A 79 -0.36 -3.38 -0.72
C THR A 79 -0.44 -2.20 0.22
N ILE A 80 0.26 -1.11 -0.12
CA ILE A 80 0.25 0.12 0.66
C ILE A 80 -0.45 1.20 -0.15
N LEU A 81 -1.52 1.73 0.43
CA LEU A 81 -2.35 2.81 -0.11
C LEU A 81 -2.05 4.11 0.63
N GLY A 82 -2.36 5.24 0.01
CA GLY A 82 -2.54 6.51 0.73
C GLY A 82 -4.02 6.71 1.11
N ASP A 83 -4.27 7.48 2.16
CA ASP A 83 -5.62 7.86 2.54
C ASP A 83 -6.32 8.69 1.46
N GLY A 84 -5.64 9.70 0.88
CA GLY A 84 -6.16 10.44 -0.28
C GLY A 84 -6.42 9.54 -1.50
N GLU A 85 -5.65 8.46 -1.68
CA GLU A 85 -5.90 7.46 -2.71
C GLU A 85 -7.24 6.73 -2.49
N CYS A 86 -7.71 6.62 -1.25
CA CYS A 86 -9.00 6.01 -0.94
C CYS A 86 -10.22 6.84 -1.41
N GLN A 87 -10.01 8.02 -1.97
CA GLN A 87 -11.06 8.79 -2.66
C GLN A 87 -11.40 8.21 -4.03
N GLU A 88 -10.52 7.38 -4.61
CA GLU A 88 -10.77 6.69 -5.87
C GLU A 88 -11.84 5.59 -5.68
N GLY A 89 -12.90 5.61 -6.51
CA GLY A 89 -13.99 4.63 -6.46
C GLY A 89 -13.50 3.20 -6.60
N GLN A 90 -12.46 3.00 -7.41
CA GLN A 90 -11.84 1.69 -7.65
C GLN A 90 -11.30 1.03 -6.37
N ILE A 91 -10.89 1.80 -5.36
CA ILE A 91 -10.46 1.25 -4.06
C ILE A 91 -11.62 0.51 -3.38
N TRP A 92 -12.81 1.10 -3.36
CA TRP A 92 -13.99 0.50 -2.75
C TRP A 92 -14.47 -0.75 -3.52
N GLU A 93 -14.38 -0.72 -4.85
CA GLU A 93 -14.63 -1.89 -5.69
C GLU A 93 -13.65 -3.03 -5.41
N ALA A 94 -12.35 -2.71 -5.27
CA ALA A 94 -11.32 -3.67 -4.90
C ALA A 94 -11.57 -4.26 -3.50
N PHE A 95 -12.02 -3.45 -2.54
CA PHE A 95 -12.35 -3.90 -1.19
C PHE A 95 -13.55 -4.87 -1.20
N MET A 96 -14.59 -4.57 -1.97
CA MET A 96 -15.72 -5.51 -2.14
C MET A 96 -15.24 -6.85 -2.72
N ALA A 97 -14.43 -6.80 -3.78
CA ALA A 97 -13.89 -8.01 -4.40
C ALA A 97 -13.01 -8.81 -3.44
N ALA A 98 -12.10 -8.14 -2.71
CA ALA A 98 -11.22 -8.80 -1.75
C ALA A 98 -12.00 -9.56 -0.67
N ASN A 99 -13.04 -8.96 -0.13
CA ASN A 99 -13.91 -9.60 0.87
C ASN A 99 -14.79 -10.70 0.28
N HIS A 100 -15.37 -10.47 -0.91
CA HIS A 100 -16.20 -11.46 -1.59
C HIS A 100 -15.42 -12.76 -1.85
N TYR A 101 -14.20 -12.65 -2.36
CA TYR A 101 -13.33 -13.80 -2.66
C TYR A 101 -12.54 -14.30 -1.46
N LYS A 102 -12.76 -13.73 -0.27
CA LYS A 102 -12.11 -14.14 0.99
C LYS A 102 -10.59 -14.25 0.82
N LEU A 103 -9.97 -13.16 0.39
CA LEU A 103 -8.54 -13.12 0.11
C LEU A 103 -7.72 -12.99 1.41
N ASP A 104 -7.71 -14.06 2.21
CA ASP A 104 -6.97 -14.15 3.47
C ASP A 104 -5.44 -14.09 3.30
N ASN A 105 -4.97 -14.17 2.07
CA ASN A 105 -3.59 -13.95 1.68
C ASN A 105 -3.28 -12.51 1.25
N LEU A 106 -4.23 -11.57 1.39
CA LEU A 106 -4.07 -10.16 1.08
C LEU A 106 -4.04 -9.32 2.36
N THR A 107 -3.01 -8.49 2.50
CA THR A 107 -2.92 -7.44 3.52
C THR A 107 -2.88 -6.07 2.85
N ILE A 108 -3.83 -5.22 3.20
CA ILE A 108 -3.96 -3.85 2.73
C ILE A 108 -3.52 -2.94 3.89
N ILE A 109 -2.56 -2.05 3.63
CA ILE A 109 -2.07 -1.08 4.60
C ILE A 109 -2.44 0.30 4.07
N ILE A 110 -3.11 1.12 4.87
CA ILE A 110 -3.47 2.49 4.52
C ILE A 110 -2.61 3.43 5.35
N ASP A 111 -1.74 4.17 4.67
CA ASP A 111 -0.96 5.27 5.24
C ASP A 111 -1.88 6.48 5.42
N ASN A 112 -2.44 6.59 6.63
CA ASN A 112 -3.41 7.62 7.00
C ASN A 112 -2.70 8.82 7.62
N ASN A 113 -2.13 9.67 6.75
CA ASN A 113 -1.41 10.88 7.18
C ASN A 113 -2.25 12.16 7.10
N GLY A 114 -3.51 12.07 6.67
CA GLY A 114 -4.45 13.18 6.61
C GLY A 114 -4.20 14.20 5.50
N LEU A 115 -3.19 13.97 4.64
CA LEU A 115 -2.74 14.93 3.66
C LEU A 115 -2.71 14.36 2.23
N GLN A 116 -3.05 15.21 1.27
CA GLN A 116 -2.88 14.98 -0.15
C GLN A 116 -2.22 16.19 -0.83
N ILE A 117 -2.07 16.20 -2.14
CA ILE A 117 -1.27 17.21 -2.87
C ILE A 117 -1.70 18.65 -2.53
N ASP A 118 -3.01 18.92 -2.50
CA ASP A 118 -3.56 20.27 -2.44
C ASP A 118 -3.96 20.71 -1.01
N GLY A 119 -3.79 19.86 0.00
CA GLY A 119 -4.14 20.18 1.38
C GLY A 119 -4.49 18.97 2.22
N SER A 120 -5.24 19.20 3.29
CA SER A 120 -5.76 18.11 4.10
C SER A 120 -6.88 17.37 3.36
N ASN A 121 -7.02 16.08 3.66
CA ASN A 121 -8.10 15.29 3.07
C ASN A 121 -9.49 15.88 3.39
N ASP A 122 -9.66 16.46 4.56
CA ASP A 122 -10.94 17.04 4.97
C ASP A 122 -11.30 18.32 4.20
N GLU A 123 -10.28 19.12 3.81
CA GLU A 123 -10.51 20.33 3.01
C GLU A 123 -10.72 20.02 1.53
N VAL A 124 -10.00 19.03 0.99
CA VAL A 124 -10.05 18.72 -0.45
C VAL A 124 -11.23 17.81 -0.76
N MET A 125 -11.31 16.65 -0.12
CA MET A 125 -12.40 15.68 -0.28
C MET A 125 -12.42 14.74 0.93
N SER A 126 -13.25 15.03 1.91
CA SER A 126 -13.29 14.24 3.13
C SER A 126 -13.75 12.80 2.89
N LEU A 127 -13.03 11.87 3.48
CA LEU A 127 -13.43 10.47 3.53
C LEU A 127 -14.42 10.17 4.67
N GLY A 128 -14.72 11.16 5.52
CA GLY A 128 -15.48 10.96 6.73
C GLY A 128 -14.82 9.95 7.67
N ASP A 129 -15.61 9.17 8.39
CA ASP A 129 -15.07 8.11 9.26
C ASP A 129 -14.56 6.91 8.43
N LEU A 130 -13.28 6.96 8.07
CA LEU A 130 -12.63 5.91 7.29
C LEU A 130 -12.56 4.59 8.09
N SER A 131 -12.31 4.66 9.40
CA SER A 131 -12.26 3.49 10.27
C SER A 131 -13.60 2.75 10.28
N ALA A 132 -14.72 3.46 10.46
CA ALA A 132 -16.05 2.86 10.41
C ALA A 132 -16.35 2.23 9.04
N LYS A 133 -15.97 2.90 7.94
CA LYS A 133 -16.13 2.35 6.59
C LYS A 133 -15.36 1.04 6.41
N LEU A 134 -14.09 1.00 6.80
CA LEU A 134 -13.25 -0.20 6.68
C LEU A 134 -13.78 -1.36 7.53
N ARG A 135 -14.25 -1.08 8.75
CA ARG A 135 -14.92 -2.08 9.59
C ARG A 135 -16.18 -2.63 8.93
N ALA A 136 -16.98 -1.78 8.29
CA ALA A 136 -18.21 -2.18 7.59
C ALA A 136 -17.95 -3.06 6.37
N PHE A 137 -16.80 -2.93 5.71
CA PHE A 137 -16.37 -3.86 4.65
C PHE A 137 -16.08 -5.28 5.18
N GLY A 138 -15.84 -5.42 6.48
CA GLY A 138 -15.69 -6.74 7.12
C GLY A 138 -14.29 -7.31 7.05
N PHE A 139 -13.26 -6.49 6.92
CA PHE A 139 -11.85 -6.90 7.02
C PHE A 139 -11.48 -7.49 8.40
N ASP A 140 -10.39 -8.26 8.45
CA ASP A 140 -9.59 -8.45 9.66
C ASP A 140 -8.85 -7.13 9.90
N PHE A 141 -9.45 -6.24 10.73
CA PHE A 141 -9.13 -4.82 10.77
C PHE A 141 -8.30 -4.44 11.99
N TYR A 142 -7.22 -3.73 11.73
CA TYR A 142 -6.33 -3.14 12.73
C TYR A 142 -6.23 -1.64 12.52
N GLU A 143 -6.23 -0.88 13.59
CA GLU A 143 -6.01 0.56 13.59
C GLU A 143 -4.87 0.86 14.56
N ILE A 144 -3.77 1.43 14.07
CA ILE A 144 -2.51 1.52 14.80
C ILE A 144 -1.85 2.91 14.64
N ASP A 145 -0.96 3.24 15.56
CA ASP A 145 0.08 4.24 15.30
C ASP A 145 1.07 3.65 14.27
N GLY A 146 1.12 4.25 13.08
CA GLY A 146 2.01 3.82 11.99
C GLY A 146 3.49 4.14 12.21
N HIS A 147 3.85 4.69 13.37
CA HIS A 147 5.23 4.92 13.79
C HIS A 147 5.63 4.07 15.00
N ASP A 148 4.73 3.25 15.52
CA ASP A 148 5.01 2.27 16.56
C ASP A 148 5.36 0.93 15.88
N LEU A 149 6.65 0.57 15.93
CA LEU A 149 7.16 -0.66 15.30
C LEU A 149 6.58 -1.92 15.93
N ASP A 150 6.34 -1.92 17.24
CA ASP A 150 5.76 -3.07 17.94
C ASP A 150 4.29 -3.28 17.51
N ALA A 151 3.53 -2.19 17.36
CA ALA A 151 2.17 -2.25 16.86
C ALA A 151 2.10 -2.71 15.39
N ILE A 152 3.04 -2.25 14.55
CA ILE A 152 3.15 -2.69 13.15
C ILE A 152 3.47 -4.18 13.09
N GLU A 153 4.46 -4.65 13.85
CA GLU A 153 4.85 -6.06 13.90
C GLU A 153 3.69 -6.93 14.38
N ALA A 154 3.01 -6.53 15.46
CA ALA A 154 1.86 -7.23 16.00
C ALA A 154 0.72 -7.35 14.97
N ALA A 155 0.41 -6.26 14.25
CA ALA A 155 -0.64 -6.27 13.23
C ALA A 155 -0.27 -7.15 12.03
N LEU A 156 1.00 -7.14 11.59
CA LEU A 156 1.46 -7.92 10.44
C LEU A 156 1.61 -9.42 10.76
N SER A 157 2.04 -9.76 11.98
CA SER A 157 2.29 -11.12 12.44
C SER A 157 1.05 -11.82 13.01
N ALA A 158 -0.04 -11.10 13.24
CA ALA A 158 -1.27 -11.68 13.77
C ALA A 158 -1.74 -12.87 12.92
N PRO A 159 -2.24 -13.95 13.55
CA PRO A 159 -2.65 -15.15 12.84
C PRO A 159 -3.70 -14.87 11.75
N VAL A 160 -3.52 -15.48 10.61
CA VAL A 160 -4.52 -15.47 9.53
C VAL A 160 -5.43 -16.68 9.68
N VAL A 161 -6.75 -16.44 9.67
CA VAL A 161 -7.73 -17.54 9.67
C VAL A 161 -7.89 -18.05 8.23
N PRO A 162 -7.52 -19.30 7.92
CA PRO A 162 -7.64 -19.83 6.56
C PRO A 162 -9.09 -19.76 6.04
N GLY A 163 -9.25 -19.29 4.81
CA GLY A 163 -10.58 -19.05 4.21
C GLY A 163 -11.33 -17.89 4.85
N GLY A 164 -10.65 -17.10 5.65
CA GLY A 164 -11.19 -15.94 6.35
C GLY A 164 -11.21 -14.67 5.51
N LYS A 165 -10.95 -13.55 6.16
CA LYS A 165 -11.05 -12.21 5.58
C LYS A 165 -9.68 -11.69 5.14
N PRO A 166 -9.61 -10.79 4.14
CA PRO A 166 -8.39 -10.02 3.91
C PRO A 166 -8.12 -9.11 5.11
N ARG A 167 -6.84 -8.85 5.38
CA ARG A 167 -6.43 -7.94 6.45
C ARG A 167 -6.41 -6.51 5.95
N CYS A 168 -6.83 -5.57 6.80
CA CYS A 168 -6.68 -4.15 6.56
C CYS A 168 -6.09 -3.47 7.79
N ILE A 169 -4.99 -2.76 7.59
CA ILE A 169 -4.30 -2.00 8.65
C ILE A 169 -4.43 -0.52 8.31
N LEU A 170 -5.13 0.23 9.13
CA LEU A 170 -5.18 1.69 9.08
C LEU A 170 -4.07 2.23 9.99
N ALA A 171 -3.01 2.74 9.38
CA ALA A 171 -1.84 3.23 10.09
C ALA A 171 -1.86 4.76 10.14
N HIS A 172 -2.05 5.34 11.33
CA HIS A 172 -1.97 6.78 11.53
C HIS A 172 -0.51 7.21 11.49
N THR A 173 -0.17 8.11 10.58
CA THR A 173 1.20 8.56 10.37
C THR A 173 1.30 10.08 10.30
N VAL A 174 2.51 10.56 10.37
CA VAL A 174 2.85 11.97 10.14
C VAL A 174 3.70 12.03 8.87
N LYS A 175 3.19 12.70 7.83
CA LYS A 175 3.92 12.89 6.57
C LYS A 175 5.25 13.60 6.83
N GLY A 176 6.34 13.02 6.33
CA GLY A 176 7.69 13.56 6.50
C GLY A 176 8.34 13.29 7.86
N LYS A 177 7.76 12.44 8.73
CA LYS A 177 8.39 12.08 10.00
C LYS A 177 9.81 11.55 9.76
N GLY A 178 10.76 12.04 10.55
CA GLY A 178 12.18 11.68 10.43
C GLY A 178 12.99 12.61 9.50
N VAL A 179 12.34 13.55 8.83
CA VAL A 179 12.99 14.58 8.02
C VAL A 179 13.12 15.86 8.85
N SER A 180 14.30 16.51 8.84
CA SER A 180 14.64 17.60 9.75
C SER A 180 14.28 19.01 9.25
N TYR A 181 13.60 19.17 8.12
CA TYR A 181 13.20 20.46 7.54
C TYR A 181 11.71 20.55 7.27
#